data_51cf9225529026627fd091bdbeab4d7c
#
_entry.id   51cf9225529026627fd091bdbeab4d7c
#
_cell.length_a   1.000
_cell.length_b   1.000
_cell.length_c   1.000
_cell.angle_alpha   90.00
_cell.angle_beta   90.00
_cell.angle_gamma   90.00
#
_symmetry.space_group_name_H-M   'P 1'
#
loop_
_entity.id
_entity.type
_entity.pdbx_description
1 polymer ?
#
loop_
_entity_poly.entity_id
_entity_poly.type
_entity_poly.pdbx_seq_one_letter_code
_entity_poly.pdbx_strand_id
1 'polypeptide(L)'
;MNAISILLQCLALLSCSFAGTINLKHLLQHHDQVQPFAQPKPATISEKAAVKYRPQLHVLDGCASFPAVNAAGDITGGLKPTKGTDGCTEAPLGSQMYGRSKWYQDRWAMMFAWYFPKGFITGQPRIRHYWMNMVLWLDNPALETPTILGASLSQRLLKPRRWMGLKLTEEKDPYRKFTTIPPIGFVGTKEIRQNRLTRTRWNFTYEGGSNISTRVFTVIDSKDWLPLTFSYYDGQYHDLIMWDQLTDEARAALNSADFGESKVPFNDENFEALLSLAWPF
;
A
#
# COMPACT_ATOMS: atom_id res chain seq x y z
N MET A 1 77.30 7.15 32.46
CA MET A 1 76.71 7.99 31.43
C MET A 1 75.37 7.35 31.04
N ASN A 2 74.30 7.99 31.42
CA ASN A 2 72.97 7.43 31.56
C ASN A 2 72.21 7.33 30.24
N ALA A 3 71.69 6.16 29.95
CA ALA A 3 70.72 5.94 28.88
C ALA A 3 69.34 6.11 29.48
N ILE A 4 68.62 7.11 29.00
CA ILE A 4 67.21 7.37 29.38
C ILE A 4 66.33 6.52 28.45
N SER A 5 65.62 5.57 29.08
CA SER A 5 64.63 4.73 28.42
C SER A 5 63.30 5.49 28.34
N ILE A 6 62.84 5.80 27.12
CA ILE A 6 61.53 6.40 26.90
C ILE A 6 60.54 5.25 26.68
N LEU A 7 59.68 5.03 27.68
CA LEU A 7 58.50 4.15 27.55
C LEU A 7 57.40 4.89 26.79
N LEU A 8 57.19 4.48 25.55
CA LEU A 8 55.96 4.88 24.81
C LEU A 8 54.81 3.98 25.27
N GLN A 9 53.91 4.49 26.09
CA GLN A 9 52.66 3.85 26.40
C GLN A 9 51.69 4.07 25.22
N CYS A 10 51.47 3.03 24.42
CA CYS A 10 50.37 2.97 23.49
C CYS A 10 49.05 2.78 24.27
N LEU A 11 48.28 3.85 24.46
CA LEU A 11 46.90 3.75 24.85
C LEU A 11 46.09 3.20 23.64
N ALA A 12 45.85 1.91 23.63
CA ALA A 12 44.86 1.31 22.77
C ALA A 12 43.45 1.65 23.32
N LEU A 13 42.80 2.62 22.71
CA LEU A 13 41.38 2.87 22.92
C LEU A 13 40.62 1.69 22.31
N LEU A 14 40.27 0.73 23.14
CA LEU A 14 39.23 -0.25 22.80
C LEU A 14 37.90 0.50 22.71
N SER A 15 37.55 0.90 21.51
CA SER A 15 36.16 1.24 21.19
C SER A 15 35.33 -0.05 21.20
N CYS A 16 34.76 -0.35 22.35
CA CYS A 16 33.77 -1.40 22.50
C CYS A 16 32.51 -0.91 21.79
N SER A 17 32.37 -1.24 20.51
CA SER A 17 31.11 -1.11 19.80
C SER A 17 30.15 -2.10 20.41
N PHE A 18 29.37 -1.66 21.39
CA PHE A 18 28.17 -2.37 21.81
C PHE A 18 27.16 -2.26 20.66
N ALA A 19 27.24 -3.16 19.69
CA ALA A 19 26.13 -3.51 18.83
C ALA A 19 25.13 -4.30 19.70
N GLY A 20 24.49 -3.62 20.64
CA GLY A 20 23.30 -4.16 21.27
C GLY A 20 22.26 -4.33 20.18
N THR A 21 21.90 -5.56 19.86
CA THR A 21 20.66 -5.87 19.16
C THR A 21 19.54 -5.27 20.02
N ILE A 22 19.11 -4.07 19.66
CA ILE A 22 17.91 -3.47 20.22
C ILE A 22 16.78 -4.37 19.72
N ASN A 23 16.35 -5.28 20.57
CA ASN A 23 15.15 -6.06 20.36
C ASN A 23 13.97 -5.07 20.56
N LEU A 24 13.69 -4.29 19.53
CA LEU A 24 12.58 -3.35 19.49
C LEU A 24 11.31 -4.21 19.55
N LYS A 25 10.86 -4.45 20.77
CA LYS A 25 9.57 -5.08 21.03
C LYS A 25 8.52 -4.02 20.69
N HIS A 26 8.09 -4.01 19.43
CA HIS A 26 7.03 -3.11 18.98
C HIS A 26 5.81 -3.33 19.87
N LEU A 27 5.26 -2.23 20.40
CA LEU A 27 4.03 -2.31 21.15
C LEU A 27 2.87 -2.54 20.18
N LEU A 28 2.03 -3.54 20.49
CA LEU A 28 0.76 -3.74 19.81
C LEU A 28 -0.25 -2.75 20.36
N GLN A 29 -0.72 -1.85 19.51
CA GLN A 29 -1.79 -0.90 19.83
C GLN A 29 -3.14 -1.40 19.31
N HIS A 30 -4.22 -0.94 19.93
CA HIS A 30 -5.55 -1.08 19.34
C HIS A 30 -5.58 -0.44 17.96
N HIS A 31 -6.26 -1.06 17.00
CA HIS A 31 -6.26 -0.62 15.61
C HIS A 31 -6.73 0.83 15.41
N ASP A 32 -7.57 1.33 16.30
CA ASP A 32 -8.15 2.68 16.31
C ASP A 32 -7.34 3.70 17.16
N GLN A 33 -6.20 3.28 17.72
CA GLN A 33 -5.33 4.12 18.54
C GLN A 33 -3.97 4.40 17.87
N VAL A 34 -3.70 3.78 16.72
CA VAL A 34 -2.47 4.03 15.98
C VAL A 34 -2.54 5.41 15.33
N GLN A 35 -1.62 6.29 15.71
CA GLN A 35 -1.55 7.65 15.17
C GLN A 35 -1.04 7.63 13.72
N PRO A 36 -1.78 8.19 12.75
CA PRO A 36 -1.31 8.33 11.37
C PRO A 36 -0.15 9.33 11.25
N PHE A 37 0.62 9.19 10.19
CA PHE A 37 1.56 10.24 9.77
C PHE A 37 0.79 11.32 9.01
N ALA A 38 0.99 12.58 9.37
CA ALA A 38 0.59 13.67 8.50
C ALA A 38 1.39 13.60 7.18
N GLN A 39 0.76 13.89 6.05
CA GLN A 39 1.45 13.86 4.77
C GLN A 39 2.58 14.90 4.76
N PRO A 40 3.86 14.49 4.58
CA PRO A 40 4.96 15.43 4.51
C PRO A 40 4.90 16.26 3.22
N LYS A 41 5.50 17.44 3.25
CA LYS A 41 5.70 18.22 2.03
C LYS A 41 6.67 17.48 1.09
N PRO A 42 6.29 17.18 -0.16
CA PRO A 42 7.15 16.42 -1.06
C PRO A 42 8.38 17.23 -1.48
N ALA A 43 9.57 16.68 -1.29
CA ALA A 43 10.85 17.30 -1.61
C ALA A 43 11.48 16.71 -2.88
N THR A 44 11.57 15.39 -2.96
CA THR A 44 12.20 14.66 -4.08
C THR A 44 11.29 14.53 -5.29
N ILE A 45 11.85 14.18 -6.45
CA ILE A 45 11.08 13.88 -7.67
C ILE A 45 10.11 12.71 -7.40
N SER A 46 10.56 11.68 -6.69
CA SER A 46 9.76 10.53 -6.30
C SER A 46 8.54 10.93 -5.48
N GLU A 47 8.74 11.71 -4.43
CA GLU A 47 7.66 12.18 -3.56
C GLU A 47 6.66 13.10 -4.29
N LYS A 48 7.17 14.01 -5.11
CA LYS A 48 6.33 14.91 -5.95
C LYS A 48 5.47 14.09 -6.92
N ALA A 49 6.06 13.09 -7.57
CA ALA A 49 5.32 12.19 -8.45
C ALA A 49 4.28 11.38 -7.65
N ALA A 50 4.65 10.82 -6.50
CA ALA A 50 3.74 10.05 -5.67
C ALA A 50 2.54 10.89 -5.21
N VAL A 51 2.74 12.12 -4.77
CA VAL A 51 1.65 13.03 -4.39
C VAL A 51 0.79 13.42 -5.60
N LYS A 52 1.42 13.69 -6.77
CA LYS A 52 0.72 14.06 -8.01
C LYS A 52 -0.19 12.93 -8.52
N TYR A 53 0.31 11.69 -8.50
CA TYR A 53 -0.37 10.53 -9.07
C TYR A 53 -1.09 9.67 -8.03
N ARG A 54 -1.14 10.10 -6.74
CA ARG A 54 -1.81 9.33 -5.70
C ARG A 54 -3.25 9.03 -6.06
N PRO A 55 -3.70 7.79 -5.83
CA PRO A 55 -5.08 7.41 -6.11
C PRO A 55 -6.04 7.88 -5.01
N GLN A 56 -7.32 8.01 -5.37
CA GLN A 56 -8.41 8.05 -4.41
C GLN A 56 -8.89 6.63 -4.12
N LEU A 57 -9.27 6.37 -2.87
CA LEU A 57 -9.92 5.13 -2.46
C LEU A 57 -11.38 5.41 -2.06
N HIS A 58 -12.31 4.71 -2.72
CA HIS A 58 -13.70 4.64 -2.34
C HIS A 58 -13.98 3.31 -1.65
N VAL A 59 -14.39 3.33 -0.39
CA VAL A 59 -14.86 2.15 0.33
C VAL A 59 -16.37 2.08 0.15
N LEU A 60 -16.82 1.22 -0.76
CA LEU A 60 -18.25 1.07 -1.03
C LEU A 60 -18.95 0.35 0.12
N ASP A 61 -18.28 -0.66 0.67
CA ASP A 61 -18.69 -1.43 1.83
C ASP A 61 -17.45 -2.06 2.47
N GLY A 62 -17.44 -2.17 3.80
CA GLY A 62 -16.32 -2.78 4.53
C GLY A 62 -15.69 -1.88 5.58
N CYS A 63 -14.44 -2.16 5.87
CA CYS A 63 -13.63 -1.34 6.78
C CYS A 63 -13.02 -0.15 6.07
N ALA A 64 -12.89 0.98 6.75
CA ALA A 64 -12.02 2.07 6.33
C ALA A 64 -10.54 1.62 6.33
N SER A 65 -9.68 2.36 5.64
CA SER A 65 -8.24 2.22 5.75
C SER A 65 -7.76 2.85 7.06
N PHE A 66 -6.89 2.15 7.78
CA PHE A 66 -6.32 2.57 9.07
C PHE A 66 -4.80 2.73 8.97
N PRO A 67 -4.17 3.46 9.91
CA PRO A 67 -2.72 3.38 10.09
C PRO A 67 -2.32 1.98 10.57
N ALA A 68 -1.21 1.47 10.03
CA ALA A 68 -0.65 0.18 10.44
C ALA A 68 0.47 0.33 11.47
N VAL A 69 1.13 1.50 11.46
CA VAL A 69 2.28 1.82 12.31
C VAL A 69 2.28 3.31 12.60
N ASN A 70 2.76 3.71 13.78
CA ASN A 70 3.01 5.11 14.14
C ASN A 70 4.52 5.47 14.03
N ALA A 71 4.86 6.72 14.30
CA ALA A 71 6.23 7.21 14.21
C ALA A 71 7.19 6.57 15.24
N ALA A 72 6.69 6.04 16.35
CA ALA A 72 7.49 5.33 17.34
C ALA A 72 7.74 3.85 16.98
N GLY A 73 7.14 3.36 15.87
CA GLY A 73 7.23 1.97 15.48
C GLY A 73 6.20 1.05 16.16
N ASP A 74 5.24 1.61 16.91
CA ASP A 74 4.16 0.80 17.43
C ASP A 74 3.23 0.37 16.30
N ILE A 75 2.84 -0.88 16.31
CA ILE A 75 2.02 -1.48 15.24
C ILE A 75 0.61 -1.78 15.71
N THR A 76 -0.31 -1.78 14.76
CA THR A 76 -1.69 -2.14 14.99
C THR A 76 -1.84 -3.62 15.37
N GLY A 77 -2.62 -3.92 16.39
CA GLY A 77 -3.04 -5.29 16.71
C GLY A 77 -4.12 -5.84 15.78
N GLY A 78 -4.58 -5.04 14.83
CA GLY A 78 -5.69 -5.40 13.96
C GLY A 78 -7.01 -5.60 14.70
N LEU A 79 -8.00 -6.12 14.00
CA LEU A 79 -9.32 -6.39 14.58
C LEU A 79 -9.69 -7.86 14.38
N LYS A 80 -10.26 -8.46 15.42
CA LYS A 80 -10.73 -9.84 15.34
C LYS A 80 -11.73 -10.00 14.19
N PRO A 81 -11.58 -10.99 13.30
CA PRO A 81 -12.45 -11.15 12.14
C PRO A 81 -13.81 -11.73 12.50
N THR A 82 -14.60 -10.95 13.24
CA THR A 82 -15.95 -11.28 13.71
C THR A 82 -16.85 -10.06 13.58
N LYS A 83 -18.15 -10.24 13.71
CA LYS A 83 -19.16 -9.16 13.77
C LYS A 83 -19.16 -8.22 12.57
N GLY A 84 -19.08 -8.78 11.34
CA GLY A 84 -19.16 -7.98 10.13
C GLY A 84 -18.15 -6.82 10.11
N THR A 85 -18.62 -5.60 9.87
CA THR A 85 -17.84 -4.37 9.81
C THR A 85 -17.74 -3.63 11.15
N ASP A 86 -18.28 -4.18 12.24
CA ASP A 86 -18.24 -3.53 13.55
C ASP A 86 -16.82 -3.13 13.94
N GLY A 87 -16.68 -1.87 14.38
CA GLY A 87 -15.45 -1.28 14.88
C GLY A 87 -14.42 -0.94 13.80
N CYS A 88 -14.76 -0.94 12.49
CA CYS A 88 -13.80 -0.60 11.45
C CYS A 88 -14.37 0.23 10.28
N THR A 89 -15.58 0.75 10.39
CA THR A 89 -16.16 1.57 9.31
C THR A 89 -15.57 2.96 9.23
N GLU A 90 -14.95 3.42 10.31
CA GLU A 90 -14.32 4.74 10.41
C GLU A 90 -12.97 4.60 11.12
N ALA A 91 -11.97 5.34 10.66
CA ALA A 91 -10.67 5.47 11.30
C ALA A 91 -10.66 6.77 12.14
N PRO A 92 -10.84 6.71 13.47
CA PRO A 92 -11.12 7.91 14.28
C PRO A 92 -9.95 8.90 14.34
N LEU A 93 -8.71 8.42 14.17
CA LEU A 93 -7.52 9.28 14.14
C LEU A 93 -7.11 9.67 12.70
N GLY A 94 -7.82 9.17 11.70
CA GLY A 94 -7.54 9.37 10.28
C GLY A 94 -7.07 8.10 9.58
N SER A 95 -7.25 8.09 8.26
CA SER A 95 -6.80 7.02 7.38
C SER A 95 -5.36 7.27 6.92
N GLN A 96 -4.65 6.21 6.50
CA GLN A 96 -3.29 6.29 6.01
C GLN A 96 -3.14 5.58 4.67
N MET A 97 -2.38 6.16 3.76
CA MET A 97 -1.86 5.52 2.57
C MET A 97 -0.33 5.46 2.66
N TYR A 98 0.22 4.32 2.31
CA TYR A 98 1.67 4.11 2.25
C TYR A 98 2.12 4.06 0.80
N GLY A 99 3.31 4.59 0.51
CA GLY A 99 3.88 4.57 -0.82
C GLY A 99 5.33 4.09 -0.84
N ARG A 100 5.70 3.40 -1.90
CA ARG A 100 7.10 3.12 -2.23
C ARG A 100 7.29 3.13 -3.73
N SER A 101 8.38 3.72 -4.20
CA SER A 101 8.65 3.80 -5.63
C SER A 101 10.12 3.54 -5.95
N LYS A 102 10.35 2.96 -7.14
CA LYS A 102 11.69 2.76 -7.70
C LYS A 102 11.62 2.58 -9.20
N TRP A 103 12.78 2.68 -9.85
CA TRP A 103 12.94 2.13 -11.18
C TRP A 103 12.86 0.61 -11.13
N TYR A 104 11.98 0.06 -11.94
CA TYR A 104 11.85 -1.38 -12.15
C TYR A 104 11.89 -1.65 -13.66
N GLN A 105 12.92 -2.38 -14.10
CA GLN A 105 13.27 -2.47 -15.51
C GLN A 105 13.39 -1.05 -16.12
N ASP A 106 12.62 -0.73 -17.15
CA ASP A 106 12.65 0.56 -17.85
C ASP A 106 11.46 1.48 -17.50
N ARG A 107 10.75 1.20 -16.40
CA ARG A 107 9.58 1.97 -15.95
C ARG A 107 9.74 2.42 -14.51
N TRP A 108 9.12 3.56 -14.20
CA TRP A 108 9.01 4.01 -12.82
C TRP A 108 7.79 3.38 -12.18
N ALA A 109 8.02 2.51 -11.20
CA ALA A 109 6.98 1.87 -10.42
C ALA A 109 6.64 2.71 -9.18
N MET A 110 5.38 3.00 -8.96
CA MET A 110 4.86 3.62 -7.73
C MET A 110 3.80 2.69 -7.14
N MET A 111 4.13 2.03 -6.04
CA MET A 111 3.18 1.24 -5.25
C MET A 111 2.50 2.13 -4.22
N PHE A 112 1.18 2.06 -4.17
CA PHE A 112 0.34 2.65 -3.12
C PHE A 112 -0.37 1.52 -2.37
N ALA A 113 -0.37 1.58 -1.06
CA ALA A 113 -0.91 0.51 -0.22
C ALA A 113 -1.80 1.07 0.90
N TRP A 114 -2.84 0.31 1.23
CA TRP A 114 -3.77 0.60 2.32
C TRP A 114 -3.86 -0.60 3.24
N TYR A 115 -3.89 -0.31 4.54
CA TYR A 115 -4.09 -1.29 5.58
C TYR A 115 -5.53 -1.27 6.08
N PHE A 116 -6.09 -2.45 6.30
CA PHE A 116 -7.41 -2.66 6.89
C PHE A 116 -7.28 -3.56 8.11
N PRO A 117 -7.91 -3.25 9.25
CA PRO A 117 -7.74 -4.01 10.49
C PRO A 117 -8.31 -5.43 10.42
N LYS A 118 -9.23 -5.69 9.47
CA LYS A 118 -9.72 -7.02 9.11
C LYS A 118 -10.09 -7.09 7.64
N GLY A 119 -9.94 -8.29 7.06
CA GLY A 119 -10.29 -8.60 5.68
C GLY A 119 -11.47 -9.56 5.58
N PHE A 120 -12.17 -9.49 4.44
CA PHE A 120 -13.40 -10.23 4.20
C PHE A 120 -13.21 -11.27 3.08
N ILE A 121 -13.93 -12.39 3.18
CA ILE A 121 -14.05 -13.42 2.17
C ILE A 121 -15.54 -13.66 1.94
N THR A 122 -16.02 -13.44 0.71
CA THR A 122 -17.44 -13.62 0.37
C THR A 122 -18.36 -12.97 1.40
N GLY A 123 -18.15 -11.67 1.66
CA GLY A 123 -18.94 -10.89 2.60
C GLY A 123 -18.70 -11.15 4.08
N GLN A 124 -17.90 -12.17 4.44
CA GLN A 124 -17.66 -12.54 5.84
C GLN A 124 -16.25 -12.12 6.29
N PRO A 125 -16.10 -11.55 7.49
CA PRO A 125 -14.78 -11.26 8.04
C PRO A 125 -14.05 -12.58 8.34
N ARG A 126 -12.86 -12.77 7.79
CA ARG A 126 -12.11 -14.03 7.87
C ARG A 126 -10.65 -13.86 8.23
N ILE A 127 -10.11 -12.66 8.07
CA ILE A 127 -8.68 -12.39 8.20
C ILE A 127 -8.51 -11.23 9.17
N ARG A 128 -7.62 -11.41 10.15
CA ARG A 128 -7.06 -10.28 10.90
C ARG A 128 -5.94 -9.70 10.06
N HIS A 129 -5.86 -8.38 9.95
CA HIS A 129 -4.93 -7.64 9.09
C HIS A 129 -5.13 -7.93 7.59
N TYR A 130 -5.32 -6.89 6.84
CA TYR A 130 -5.46 -7.02 5.40
C TYR A 130 -4.79 -5.84 4.69
N TRP A 131 -3.97 -6.15 3.69
CA TRP A 131 -3.33 -5.16 2.86
C TRP A 131 -3.87 -5.23 1.44
N MET A 132 -4.19 -4.07 0.89
CA MET A 132 -4.45 -3.90 -0.54
C MET A 132 -3.44 -2.91 -1.10
N ASN A 133 -3.05 -3.11 -2.36
CA ASN A 133 -2.13 -2.20 -3.03
C ASN A 133 -2.45 -2.07 -4.51
N MET A 134 -1.96 -1.00 -5.11
CA MET A 134 -1.86 -0.85 -6.55
C MET A 134 -0.48 -0.36 -6.93
N VAL A 135 -0.05 -0.70 -8.14
CA VAL A 135 1.17 -0.16 -8.73
C VAL A 135 0.78 0.65 -9.96
N LEU A 136 1.18 1.93 -9.99
CA LEU A 136 1.17 2.75 -11.19
C LEU A 136 2.53 2.70 -11.85
N TRP A 137 2.51 2.56 -13.17
CA TRP A 137 3.71 2.48 -14.00
C TRP A 137 3.81 3.75 -14.84
N LEU A 138 4.88 4.52 -14.64
CA LEU A 138 5.18 5.73 -15.42
C LEU A 138 6.36 5.48 -16.34
N ASP A 139 6.47 6.33 -17.35
CA ASP A 139 7.67 6.44 -18.19
C ASP A 139 8.86 6.98 -17.37
N ASN A 140 8.85 8.26 -17.03
CA ASN A 140 9.89 8.87 -16.21
C ASN A 140 9.30 10.01 -15.36
N PRO A 141 9.36 9.92 -14.03
CA PRO A 141 8.79 10.93 -13.13
C PRO A 141 9.49 12.28 -13.20
N ALA A 142 10.69 12.36 -13.79
CA ALA A 142 11.45 13.61 -13.95
C ALA A 142 11.03 14.42 -15.18
N LEU A 143 10.20 13.87 -16.07
CA LEU A 143 9.68 14.62 -17.21
C LEU A 143 8.73 15.71 -16.73
N GLU A 144 8.57 16.77 -17.49
CA GLU A 144 7.60 17.82 -17.25
C GLU A 144 6.17 17.27 -17.25
N THR A 145 5.90 16.36 -18.18
CA THR A 145 4.63 15.65 -18.34
C THR A 145 4.81 14.13 -18.34
N PRO A 146 5.06 13.50 -17.19
CA PRO A 146 5.17 12.05 -17.13
C PRO A 146 3.86 11.39 -17.57
N THR A 147 3.96 10.24 -18.23
CA THR A 147 2.83 9.49 -18.75
C THR A 147 2.59 8.23 -17.90
N ILE A 148 1.33 7.99 -17.53
CA ILE A 148 0.95 6.71 -16.95
C ILE A 148 0.87 5.67 -18.07
N LEU A 149 1.72 4.65 -17.99
CA LEU A 149 1.81 3.56 -18.97
C LEU A 149 0.94 2.37 -18.61
N GLY A 150 0.56 2.26 -17.34
CA GLY A 150 -0.28 1.17 -16.89
C GLY A 150 -0.54 1.19 -15.39
N ALA A 151 -1.32 0.24 -14.94
CA ALA A 151 -1.62 0.01 -13.53
C ALA A 151 -1.81 -1.47 -13.24
N SER A 152 -1.48 -1.86 -12.00
CA SER A 152 -1.70 -3.22 -11.52
C SER A 152 -2.38 -3.16 -10.16
N LEU A 153 -3.57 -3.74 -10.06
CA LEU A 153 -4.39 -3.74 -8.85
C LEU A 153 -4.28 -5.08 -8.16
N SER A 154 -3.93 -5.08 -6.87
CA SER A 154 -3.81 -6.32 -6.10
C SER A 154 -5.14 -7.07 -6.07
N GLN A 155 -5.06 -8.37 -6.25
CA GLN A 155 -6.17 -9.30 -6.12
C GLN A 155 -5.97 -10.14 -4.87
N ARG A 156 -7.05 -10.68 -4.41
CA ARG A 156 -6.98 -11.64 -3.34
C ARG A 156 -6.60 -13.00 -3.89
N LEU A 157 -5.52 -13.55 -3.36
CA LEU A 157 -5.17 -14.93 -3.57
C LEU A 157 -6.09 -15.83 -2.74
N LEU A 158 -6.82 -16.70 -3.41
CA LEU A 158 -7.47 -17.82 -2.75
C LEU A 158 -6.45 -18.93 -2.56
N LYS A 159 -6.29 -19.41 -1.33
CA LYS A 159 -5.56 -20.68 -1.14
C LYS A 159 -6.26 -21.78 -1.94
N PRO A 160 -5.52 -22.56 -2.75
CA PRO A 160 -6.10 -23.67 -3.47
C PRO A 160 -6.81 -24.60 -2.49
N ARG A 161 -8.10 -24.78 -2.64
CA ARG A 161 -8.81 -25.84 -1.92
C ARG A 161 -8.49 -27.18 -2.60
N ARG A 162 -8.01 -28.13 -1.83
CA ARG A 162 -7.90 -29.53 -2.26
C ARG A 162 -9.09 -30.32 -1.70
N TRP A 163 -9.77 -31.02 -2.57
CA TRP A 163 -10.79 -31.99 -2.19
C TRP A 163 -10.45 -33.31 -2.86
N MET A 164 -10.32 -34.39 -2.10
CA MET A 164 -9.90 -35.71 -2.57
C MET A 164 -8.61 -35.69 -3.43
N GLY A 165 -7.65 -34.85 -3.09
CA GLY A 165 -6.40 -34.71 -3.84
C GLY A 165 -6.47 -33.84 -5.10
N LEU A 166 -7.65 -33.40 -5.53
CA LEU A 166 -7.85 -32.53 -6.69
C LEU A 166 -7.74 -31.05 -6.27
N LYS A 167 -7.01 -30.26 -7.07
CA LYS A 167 -6.90 -28.81 -6.92
C LYS A 167 -8.20 -28.18 -7.45
N LEU A 168 -9.05 -27.64 -6.56
CA LEU A 168 -10.36 -27.08 -6.91
C LEU A 168 -10.34 -25.63 -7.35
N THR A 169 -9.23 -24.94 -7.17
CA THR A 169 -9.08 -23.54 -7.56
C THR A 169 -7.80 -23.36 -8.34
N GLU A 170 -7.87 -22.65 -9.44
CA GLU A 170 -6.69 -22.18 -10.16
C GLU A 170 -5.97 -21.12 -9.32
N GLU A 171 -4.65 -21.13 -9.37
CA GLU A 171 -3.82 -20.07 -8.83
C GLU A 171 -4.01 -18.83 -9.70
N LYS A 172 -4.78 -17.85 -9.20
CA LYS A 172 -5.01 -16.63 -9.94
C LYS A 172 -3.78 -15.72 -9.78
N ASP A 173 -3.50 -14.95 -10.83
CA ASP A 173 -2.50 -13.87 -10.77
C ASP A 173 -2.81 -12.95 -9.57
N PRO A 174 -1.84 -12.63 -8.72
CA PRO A 174 -2.04 -11.74 -7.58
C PRO A 174 -2.39 -10.30 -7.98
N TYR A 175 -2.26 -9.96 -9.27
CA TYR A 175 -2.58 -8.65 -9.80
C TYR A 175 -3.48 -8.71 -11.03
N ARG A 176 -4.45 -7.79 -11.10
CA ARG A 176 -5.08 -7.41 -12.38
C ARG A 176 -4.24 -6.32 -13.01
N LYS A 177 -3.76 -6.58 -14.21
CA LYS A 177 -2.81 -5.76 -14.95
C LYS A 177 -3.49 -5.02 -16.08
N PHE A 178 -3.15 -3.76 -16.22
CA PHE A 178 -3.69 -2.87 -17.23
C PHE A 178 -2.54 -2.11 -17.88
N THR A 179 -2.35 -2.28 -19.19
CA THR A 179 -1.43 -1.48 -20.00
C THR A 179 -2.06 -0.16 -20.45
N THR A 180 -3.35 0.01 -20.20
CA THR A 180 -4.10 1.25 -20.40
C THR A 180 -5.16 1.35 -19.31
N ILE A 181 -5.17 2.45 -18.57
CA ILE A 181 -6.19 2.69 -17.54
C ILE A 181 -7.47 3.09 -18.23
N PRO A 182 -8.60 2.40 -17.95
CA PRO A 182 -9.87 2.80 -18.52
C PRO A 182 -10.28 4.20 -18.06
N PRO A 183 -10.97 4.98 -18.87
CA PRO A 183 -11.40 6.35 -18.52
C PRO A 183 -12.04 6.48 -17.15
N ILE A 184 -12.87 5.51 -16.77
CA ILE A 184 -13.52 5.48 -15.45
C ILE A 184 -12.56 5.41 -14.28
N GLY A 185 -11.34 4.93 -14.50
CA GLY A 185 -10.31 4.84 -13.47
C GLY A 185 -9.64 6.17 -13.13
N PHE A 186 -9.99 7.27 -13.80
CA PHE A 186 -9.44 8.59 -13.53
C PHE A 186 -10.42 9.48 -12.77
N VAL A 187 -9.89 10.28 -11.84
CA VAL A 187 -10.66 11.28 -11.08
C VAL A 187 -11.23 12.34 -12.04
N GLY A 188 -12.44 12.79 -11.78
CA GLY A 188 -13.13 13.79 -12.61
C GLY A 188 -13.61 13.28 -13.95
N THR A 189 -13.39 12.01 -14.28
CA THR A 189 -13.91 11.39 -15.49
C THR A 189 -15.32 10.90 -15.23
N LYS A 190 -16.25 11.33 -16.07
CA LYS A 190 -17.62 10.81 -16.08
C LYS A 190 -17.74 9.80 -17.22
N GLU A 191 -18.30 8.63 -16.98
CA GLU A 191 -18.51 7.62 -18.02
C GLU A 191 -19.78 7.89 -18.82
N ILE A 192 -19.74 7.64 -20.14
CA ILE A 192 -20.97 7.58 -20.92
C ILE A 192 -21.55 6.18 -20.73
N ARG A 193 -22.61 6.07 -19.92
CA ARG A 193 -23.47 4.87 -19.94
C ARG A 193 -24.70 5.12 -20.81
N GLN A 194 -24.89 4.23 -21.73
CA GLN A 194 -26.17 4.16 -22.41
C GLN A 194 -27.04 3.12 -21.69
N ASN A 195 -28.07 3.56 -21.00
CA ASN A 195 -29.09 2.65 -20.54
C ASN A 195 -29.84 2.13 -21.78
N ARG A 196 -29.73 0.82 -22.06
CA ARG A 196 -30.39 0.20 -23.23
C ARG A 196 -31.90 0.31 -23.18
N LEU A 197 -32.52 0.39 -22.00
CA LEU A 197 -33.95 0.49 -21.81
C LEU A 197 -34.47 1.94 -21.96
N THR A 198 -33.75 2.90 -21.37
CA THR A 198 -34.17 4.32 -21.36
C THR A 198 -33.51 5.12 -22.48
N ARG A 199 -32.58 4.57 -23.24
CA ARG A 199 -31.76 5.24 -24.25
C ARG A 199 -31.04 6.51 -23.74
N THR A 200 -30.94 6.69 -22.42
CA THR A 200 -30.28 7.82 -21.83
C THR A 200 -28.77 7.67 -21.99
N ARG A 201 -28.13 8.66 -22.58
CA ARG A 201 -26.66 8.77 -22.67
C ARG A 201 -26.17 9.74 -21.58
N TRP A 202 -25.24 9.30 -20.74
CA TRP A 202 -24.51 10.19 -19.86
C TRP A 202 -23.14 10.43 -20.48
N ASN A 203 -22.86 11.67 -20.84
CA ASN A 203 -21.57 12.03 -21.39
C ASN A 203 -20.60 12.28 -20.24
N PHE A 204 -19.46 11.64 -20.32
CA PHE A 204 -18.33 11.83 -19.43
C PHE A 204 -17.26 12.60 -20.17
N THR A 205 -16.94 13.77 -19.70
CA THR A 205 -15.84 14.57 -20.20
C THR A 205 -14.70 14.53 -19.21
N TYR A 206 -13.49 14.38 -19.71
CA TYR A 206 -12.31 14.59 -18.89
C TYR A 206 -12.26 16.06 -18.50
N GLU A 207 -12.27 16.33 -17.20
CA GLU A 207 -11.87 17.64 -16.69
C GLU A 207 -10.36 17.74 -16.79
N GLY A 208 -9.82 18.95 -17.04
CA GLY A 208 -8.40 19.16 -17.26
C GLY A 208 -7.56 18.59 -16.10
N GLY A 209 -6.62 17.68 -16.42
CA GLY A 209 -5.78 16.99 -15.46
C GLY A 209 -6.37 15.74 -14.84
N SER A 210 -7.59 15.35 -15.21
CA SER A 210 -8.27 14.16 -14.64
C SER A 210 -7.59 12.82 -14.96
N ASN A 211 -6.74 12.76 -15.97
CA ASN A 211 -5.95 11.58 -16.36
C ASN A 211 -4.65 11.40 -15.54
N ILE A 212 -4.44 12.16 -14.49
CA ILE A 212 -3.26 12.12 -13.62
C ILE A 212 -3.56 11.30 -12.38
N SER A 213 -4.65 11.60 -11.67
CA SER A 213 -5.03 10.90 -10.45
C SER A 213 -6.04 9.81 -10.76
N THR A 214 -5.77 8.61 -10.26
CA THR A 214 -6.64 7.44 -10.41
C THR A 214 -7.61 7.33 -9.25
N ARG A 215 -8.70 6.59 -9.47
CA ARG A 215 -9.66 6.23 -8.43
C ARG A 215 -9.95 4.75 -8.45
N VAL A 216 -9.93 4.18 -7.27
CA VAL A 216 -10.21 2.77 -7.06
C VAL A 216 -11.28 2.60 -5.98
N PHE A 217 -11.95 1.48 -5.98
CA PHE A 217 -12.87 1.13 -4.89
C PHE A 217 -12.63 -0.28 -4.39
N THR A 218 -13.05 -0.49 -3.16
CA THR A 218 -13.09 -1.80 -2.52
C THR A 218 -14.49 -2.10 -2.01
N VAL A 219 -14.86 -3.39 -1.99
CA VAL A 219 -16.14 -3.89 -1.52
C VAL A 219 -15.97 -5.28 -0.92
N ILE A 220 -16.67 -5.55 0.18
CA ILE A 220 -16.56 -6.82 0.90
C ILE A 220 -17.34 -7.97 0.26
N ASP A 221 -18.40 -7.67 -0.45
CA ASP A 221 -19.30 -8.67 -1.08
C ASP A 221 -19.03 -8.84 -2.57
N SER A 222 -17.76 -8.82 -2.97
CA SER A 222 -17.41 -9.13 -4.35
C SER A 222 -17.45 -10.63 -4.59
N LYS A 223 -18.49 -11.09 -5.32
CA LYS A 223 -18.57 -12.48 -5.81
C LYS A 223 -17.43 -12.79 -6.78
N ASP A 224 -16.89 -11.76 -7.42
CA ASP A 224 -15.87 -11.88 -8.46
C ASP A 224 -14.43 -11.82 -7.90
N TRP A 225 -14.26 -11.83 -6.56
CA TRP A 225 -12.95 -11.88 -5.91
C TRP A 225 -12.04 -10.67 -6.21
N LEU A 226 -12.61 -9.53 -6.55
CA LEU A 226 -11.91 -8.29 -6.88
C LEU A 226 -11.91 -7.34 -5.68
N PRO A 227 -10.96 -7.46 -4.75
CA PRO A 227 -10.92 -6.60 -3.57
C PRO A 227 -10.65 -5.15 -3.93
N LEU A 228 -9.92 -4.90 -5.02
CA LEU A 228 -9.58 -3.58 -5.52
C LEU A 228 -9.85 -3.51 -7.03
N THR A 229 -10.61 -2.50 -7.47
CA THR A 229 -10.89 -2.24 -8.88
C THR A 229 -11.05 -0.76 -9.15
N PHE A 230 -11.02 -0.33 -10.43
CA PHE A 230 -11.27 1.06 -10.79
C PHE A 230 -12.70 1.46 -10.46
N SER A 231 -12.88 2.68 -9.93
CA SER A 231 -14.13 3.21 -9.44
C SER A 231 -14.86 4.05 -10.50
N TYR A 232 -16.18 4.02 -10.46
CA TYR A 232 -17.06 5.00 -11.10
C TYR A 232 -17.29 6.25 -10.23
N TYR A 233 -16.99 6.13 -8.93
CA TYR A 233 -17.21 7.16 -7.94
C TYR A 233 -15.87 7.69 -7.46
N ASP A 234 -15.80 8.98 -7.21
CA ASP A 234 -14.66 9.57 -6.52
C ASP A 234 -14.60 9.04 -5.09
N GLY A 235 -13.39 8.82 -4.62
CA GLY A 235 -13.08 8.39 -3.26
C GLY A 235 -12.42 9.49 -2.46
N GLN A 236 -11.78 9.08 -1.37
CA GLN A 236 -11.02 9.99 -0.52
C GLN A 236 -9.53 9.91 -0.85
N TYR A 237 -8.85 11.06 -0.80
CA TYR A 237 -7.41 11.12 -0.68
C TYR A 237 -7.05 10.90 0.79
N HIS A 238 -6.19 9.92 1.02
CA HIS A 238 -5.60 9.72 2.34
C HIS A 238 -4.23 10.37 2.42
N ASP A 239 -3.79 10.73 3.62
CA ASP A 239 -2.43 11.20 3.84
C ASP A 239 -1.44 10.13 3.40
N LEU A 240 -0.56 10.51 2.47
CA LEU A 240 0.45 9.64 1.89
C LEU A 240 1.77 9.81 2.64
N ILE A 241 2.30 8.68 3.12
CA ILE A 241 3.67 8.60 3.63
C ILE A 241 4.48 7.65 2.75
N MET A 242 5.59 8.14 2.18
CA MET A 242 6.49 7.31 1.40
C MET A 242 7.43 6.53 2.32
N TRP A 243 7.87 5.35 1.86
CA TRP A 243 8.80 4.49 2.60
C TRP A 243 10.01 5.24 3.15
N ASP A 244 10.61 6.10 2.33
CA ASP A 244 11.79 6.88 2.70
C ASP A 244 11.47 8.04 3.65
N GLN A 245 10.20 8.39 3.83
CA GLN A 245 9.73 9.42 4.76
C GLN A 245 9.30 8.85 6.11
N LEU A 246 9.18 7.52 6.21
CA LEU A 246 8.92 6.86 7.50
C LEU A 246 10.13 7.02 8.43
N THR A 247 9.87 7.03 9.73
CA THR A 247 10.93 6.92 10.74
C THR A 247 11.65 5.57 10.65
N ASP A 248 12.85 5.48 11.18
CA ASP A 248 13.60 4.21 11.22
C ASP A 248 12.86 3.16 12.03
N GLU A 249 12.21 3.56 13.13
CA GLU A 249 11.39 2.73 13.99
C GLU A 249 10.18 2.16 13.22
N ALA A 250 9.49 3.00 12.47
CA ALA A 250 8.34 2.57 11.67
C ALA A 250 8.75 1.61 10.55
N ARG A 251 9.87 1.86 9.85
CA ARG A 251 10.41 0.93 8.84
C ARG A 251 10.82 -0.41 9.46
N ALA A 252 11.53 -0.37 10.58
CA ALA A 252 11.92 -1.58 11.30
C ALA A 252 10.69 -2.40 11.74
N ALA A 253 9.65 -1.71 12.23
CA ALA A 253 8.40 -2.32 12.60
C ALA A 253 7.70 -2.99 11.41
N LEU A 254 7.54 -2.30 10.28
CA LEU A 254 6.91 -2.84 9.07
C LEU A 254 7.71 -3.97 8.42
N ASN A 255 9.03 -4.02 8.63
CA ASN A 255 9.88 -5.11 8.16
C ASN A 255 9.78 -6.38 9.04
N SER A 256 9.53 -6.22 10.35
CA SER A 256 9.57 -7.33 11.30
C SER A 256 8.22 -7.77 11.85
N ALA A 257 7.18 -6.95 11.70
CA ALA A 257 5.86 -7.22 12.26
C ALA A 257 5.15 -8.39 11.57
N ASP A 258 4.49 -9.21 12.37
CA ASP A 258 3.65 -10.30 11.86
C ASP A 258 2.22 -9.81 11.63
N PHE A 259 1.88 -9.56 10.38
CA PHE A 259 0.52 -9.29 9.93
C PHE A 259 -0.23 -10.56 9.47
N GLY A 260 0.22 -11.73 9.89
CA GLY A 260 -0.38 -13.01 9.55
C GLY A 260 -0.26 -13.36 8.06
N GLU A 261 -1.38 -13.71 7.43
CA GLU A 261 -1.39 -14.08 6.00
C GLU A 261 -1.24 -12.87 5.06
N SER A 262 -1.50 -11.67 5.55
CA SER A 262 -1.47 -10.44 4.76
C SER A 262 -0.16 -9.70 4.99
N LYS A 263 0.81 -9.95 4.15
CA LYS A 263 2.16 -9.35 4.23
C LYS A 263 2.14 -7.87 3.87
N VAL A 264 3.04 -7.10 4.48
CA VAL A 264 3.27 -5.70 4.11
C VAL A 264 3.81 -5.64 2.68
N PRO A 265 3.10 -5.03 1.71
CA PRO A 265 3.47 -5.16 0.30
C PRO A 265 4.69 -4.32 -0.12
N PHE A 266 5.02 -3.30 0.65
CA PHE A 266 6.06 -2.30 0.30
C PHE A 266 7.29 -2.34 1.22
N ASN A 267 7.41 -3.35 2.11
CA ASN A 267 8.59 -3.54 2.94
C ASN A 267 9.79 -4.07 2.14
N ASP A 268 10.95 -4.19 2.78
CA ASP A 268 12.17 -4.56 2.08
C ASP A 268 12.16 -6.00 1.55
N GLU A 269 11.44 -6.90 2.22
CA GLU A 269 11.33 -8.30 1.82
C GLU A 269 10.41 -8.49 0.60
N ASN A 270 9.27 -7.77 0.56
CA ASN A 270 8.19 -8.10 -0.38
C ASN A 270 8.13 -7.18 -1.60
N PHE A 271 8.62 -5.94 -1.50
CA PHE A 271 8.38 -4.90 -2.49
C PHE A 271 8.82 -5.31 -3.90
N GLU A 272 10.05 -5.79 -4.05
CA GLU A 272 10.60 -6.13 -5.37
C GLU A 272 9.94 -7.37 -5.98
N ALA A 273 9.69 -8.39 -5.16
CA ALA A 273 8.98 -9.58 -5.59
C ALA A 273 7.56 -9.26 -6.07
N LEU A 274 6.86 -8.35 -5.38
CA LEU A 274 5.53 -7.92 -5.78
C LEU A 274 5.53 -7.04 -7.03
N LEU A 275 6.56 -6.21 -7.27
CA LEU A 275 6.72 -5.49 -8.54
C LEU A 275 6.87 -6.45 -9.72
N SER A 276 7.64 -7.55 -9.53
CA SER A 276 7.77 -8.60 -10.55
C SER A 276 6.41 -9.23 -10.90
N LEU A 277 5.63 -9.56 -9.88
CA LEU A 277 4.28 -10.10 -10.07
C LEU A 277 3.29 -9.09 -10.66
N ALA A 278 3.47 -7.82 -10.36
CA ALA A 278 2.62 -6.73 -10.82
C ALA A 278 2.95 -6.25 -12.26
N TRP A 279 4.09 -6.66 -12.82
CA TRP A 279 4.56 -6.21 -14.14
C TRP A 279 3.54 -6.52 -15.25
N PRO A 280 3.02 -5.49 -15.98
CA PRO A 280 1.96 -5.69 -16.98
C PRO A 280 2.47 -5.79 -18.43
N PHE A 281 3.76 -5.53 -18.66
CA PHE A 281 4.36 -5.40 -20.00
C PHE A 281 5.13 -6.63 -20.44
#